data_fd4c3824f9b80e9960074df2c3ee211b
#
_entry.id   fd4c3824f9b80e9960074df2c3ee211b
#
_cell.length_a   1.000
_cell.length_b   1.000
_cell.length_c   1.000
_cell.angle_alpha   90.00
_cell.angle_beta   90.00
_cell.angle_gamma   90.00
#
_symmetry.space_group_name_H-M   'P 1'
#
loop_
_entity.id
_entity.type
_entity.pdbx_description
1 polymer ?
#
loop_
_entity_poly.entity_id
_entity_poly.type
_entity_poly.pdbx_seq_one_letter_code
_entity_poly.pdbx_strand_id
1 'polypeptide(L)'
;MWIDCHCHTKHSYDNWLEPLDLVRRARAIGLDGVVITEHHSFEASAPVEAVGRDEGLLVLRGVEISTDRGHLLAYGLEDDSWNTWGRDTWLPLEDVIARITDLGGLCAPAHPYREFGVCSLLDGLLELQGIAAVETHNGGNADSDNEL
;
A
#
# COMPACT_ATOMS: atom_id res chain seq x y z
N MET A 1 -6.72 16.33 9.45
CA MET A 1 -5.72 15.27 9.59
C MET A 1 -5.21 14.92 8.20
N TRP A 2 -3.89 14.94 8.02
CA TRP A 2 -3.21 14.63 6.76
C TRP A 2 -2.40 13.35 6.96
N ILE A 3 -2.72 12.30 6.21
CA ILE A 3 -2.06 10.99 6.27
C ILE A 3 -1.63 10.61 4.87
N ASP A 4 -0.35 10.23 4.71
CA ASP A 4 0.10 9.55 3.50
C ASP A 4 -0.29 8.07 3.60
N CYS A 5 -1.04 7.58 2.63
CA CYS A 5 -1.64 6.26 2.68
C CYS A 5 -0.82 5.17 1.97
N HIS A 6 0.31 5.53 1.33
CA HIS A 6 1.12 4.57 0.56
C HIS A 6 2.61 4.87 0.74
N CYS A 7 3.24 4.22 1.71
CA CYS A 7 4.66 4.43 2.02
C CYS A 7 5.40 3.10 2.16
N HIS A 8 6.64 3.08 1.66
CA HIS A 8 7.58 1.98 1.79
C HIS A 8 8.84 2.38 2.54
N THR A 9 9.48 1.40 3.16
CA THR A 9 10.80 1.53 3.77
C THR A 9 11.73 0.42 3.27
N LYS A 10 12.92 0.33 3.84
CA LYS A 10 13.88 -0.75 3.54
C LYS A 10 13.36 -2.17 3.84
N HIS A 11 12.18 -2.32 4.42
CA HIS A 11 11.54 -3.62 4.62
C HIS A 11 10.83 -4.12 3.36
N SER A 12 10.66 -3.25 2.35
CA SER A 12 10.35 -3.64 0.97
C SER A 12 11.62 -3.89 0.18
N TYR A 13 11.59 -4.83 -0.74
CA TYR A 13 12.75 -5.26 -1.54
C TYR A 13 13.28 -4.19 -2.51
N ASP A 14 12.49 -3.19 -2.81
CA ASP A 14 12.73 -2.13 -3.79
C ASP A 14 12.99 -0.74 -3.17
N ASN A 15 13.09 -0.65 -1.84
CA ASN A 15 13.26 0.60 -1.13
C ASN A 15 14.44 0.55 -0.13
N TRP A 16 15.08 1.70 0.08
CA TRP A 16 16.24 1.85 0.97
C TRP A 16 15.99 2.85 2.10
N LEU A 17 14.80 3.44 2.17
CA LEU A 17 14.48 4.46 3.15
C LEU A 17 14.42 3.87 4.57
N GLU A 18 15.22 4.42 5.46
CA GLU A 18 15.21 4.02 6.86
C GLU A 18 13.88 4.44 7.53
N PRO A 19 13.26 3.59 8.35
CA PRO A 19 12.03 3.93 9.08
C PRO A 19 12.10 5.25 9.84
N LEU A 20 13.22 5.53 10.49
CA LEU A 20 13.42 6.76 11.25
C LEU A 20 13.43 8.00 10.36
N ASP A 21 14.05 7.91 9.18
CA ASP A 21 14.10 9.03 8.24
C ASP A 21 12.73 9.31 7.64
N LEU A 22 11.95 8.29 7.29
CA LEU A 22 10.58 8.42 6.84
C LEU A 22 9.72 9.14 7.90
N VAL A 23 9.73 8.64 9.12
CA VAL A 23 8.90 9.18 10.22
C VAL A 23 9.28 10.64 10.51
N ARG A 24 10.57 10.96 10.58
CA ARG A 24 11.02 12.33 10.81
C ARG A 24 10.68 13.25 9.65
N ARG A 25 10.78 12.77 8.41
CA ARG A 25 10.40 13.56 7.23
C ARG A 25 8.90 13.83 7.21
N ALA A 26 8.06 12.84 7.46
CA ALA A 26 6.61 12.99 7.54
C ALA A 26 6.20 14.07 8.56
N ARG A 27 6.77 14.02 9.76
CA ARG A 27 6.57 15.05 10.79
C ARG A 27 7.03 16.43 10.34
N ALA A 28 8.21 16.51 9.73
CA ALA A 28 8.80 17.79 9.31
C ALA A 28 7.98 18.52 8.25
N ILE A 29 7.24 17.77 7.40
CA ILE A 29 6.34 18.34 6.38
C ILE A 29 4.91 18.51 6.87
N GLY A 30 4.61 18.18 8.14
CA GLY A 30 3.35 18.43 8.78
C GLY A 30 2.28 17.35 8.57
N LEU A 31 2.67 16.11 8.23
CA LEU A 31 1.74 14.99 8.24
C LEU A 31 1.37 14.61 9.69
N ASP A 32 0.11 14.25 9.88
CA ASP A 32 -0.40 13.69 11.14
C ASP A 32 -0.08 12.19 11.28
N GLY A 33 0.12 11.51 10.14
CA GLY A 33 0.44 10.10 10.11
C GLY A 33 0.86 9.58 8.73
N VAL A 34 1.25 8.30 8.70
CA VAL A 34 1.54 7.53 7.50
C VAL A 34 0.95 6.13 7.61
N VAL A 35 0.62 5.53 6.48
CA VAL A 35 0.33 4.09 6.39
C VAL A 35 1.52 3.42 5.72
N ILE A 36 2.09 2.44 6.39
CA ILE A 36 3.20 1.65 5.84
C ILE A 36 2.62 0.45 5.13
N THR A 37 2.92 0.35 3.85
CA THR A 37 2.36 -0.63 2.92
C THR A 37 3.46 -1.46 2.27
N GLU A 38 4.31 -2.09 3.11
CA GLU A 38 5.40 -2.91 2.60
C GLU A 38 4.87 -4.01 1.67
N HIS A 39 5.70 -4.42 0.69
CA HIS A 39 5.28 -5.42 -0.28
C HIS A 39 5.04 -6.79 0.37
N HIS A 40 3.85 -7.36 0.13
CA HIS A 40 3.44 -8.74 0.43
C HIS A 40 3.47 -9.17 1.90
N SER A 41 3.84 -8.31 2.83
CA SER A 41 3.86 -8.62 4.26
C SER A 41 3.33 -7.47 5.10
N PHE A 42 2.22 -7.71 5.77
CA PHE A 42 1.69 -6.82 6.78
C PHE A 42 2.63 -6.73 7.99
N GLU A 43 3.28 -7.85 8.34
CA GLU A 43 4.20 -7.91 9.48
C GLU A 43 5.48 -7.10 9.24
N ALA A 44 5.90 -6.90 8.00
CA ALA A 44 7.08 -6.11 7.66
C ALA A 44 6.97 -4.62 8.08
N SER A 45 5.76 -4.10 8.26
CA SER A 45 5.50 -2.73 8.73
C SER A 45 5.66 -2.54 10.24
N ALA A 46 5.69 -3.62 11.05
CA ALA A 46 5.73 -3.53 12.50
C ALA A 46 6.95 -2.75 13.07
N PRO A 47 8.17 -2.86 12.51
CA PRO A 47 9.30 -2.06 12.98
C PRO A 47 9.09 -0.55 12.78
N VAL A 48 8.39 -0.15 11.72
CA VAL A 48 8.12 1.27 11.43
C VAL A 48 7.08 1.83 12.40
N GLU A 49 6.07 1.04 12.75
CA GLU A 49 5.07 1.40 13.78
C GLU A 49 5.75 1.67 15.13
N ALA A 50 6.73 0.85 15.50
CA ALA A 50 7.50 1.07 16.74
C ALA A 50 8.24 2.41 16.71
N VAL A 51 8.92 2.73 15.59
CA VAL A 51 9.60 4.02 15.40
C VAL A 51 8.62 5.19 15.45
N GLY A 52 7.45 5.06 14.81
CA GLY A 52 6.40 6.08 14.85
C GLY A 52 5.94 6.41 16.26
N ARG A 53 5.75 5.38 17.08
CA ARG A 53 5.38 5.53 18.50
C ARG A 53 6.45 6.29 19.29
N ASP A 54 7.71 5.96 19.10
CA ASP A 54 8.83 6.60 19.79
C ASP A 54 9.03 8.05 19.36
N GLU A 55 8.81 8.36 18.08
CA GLU A 55 8.97 9.70 17.51
C GLU A 55 7.67 10.54 17.58
N GLY A 56 6.54 9.98 18.02
CA GLY A 56 5.26 10.67 18.18
C GLY A 56 4.56 10.99 16.85
N LEU A 57 4.64 10.09 15.86
CA LEU A 57 3.85 10.12 14.62
C LEU A 57 2.89 8.93 14.60
N LEU A 58 1.65 9.15 14.15
CA LEU A 58 0.74 8.04 13.87
C LEU A 58 1.28 7.21 12.71
N VAL A 59 1.59 5.95 12.97
CA VAL A 59 1.92 4.98 11.92
C VAL A 59 0.86 3.89 11.94
N LEU A 60 0.16 3.74 10.83
CA LEU A 60 -0.78 2.66 10.58
C LEU A 60 -0.10 1.61 9.71
N ARG A 61 -0.62 0.39 9.74
CA ARG A 61 -0.08 -0.74 8.99
C ARG A 61 -1.05 -1.15 7.89
N GLY A 62 -0.50 -1.39 6.71
CA GLY A 62 -1.16 -1.94 5.54
C GLY A 62 -0.20 -2.87 4.80
N VAL A 63 -0.56 -3.25 3.60
CA VAL A 63 0.27 -4.04 2.69
C VAL A 63 0.01 -3.65 1.26
N GLU A 64 1.04 -3.62 0.42
CA GLU A 64 0.89 -3.54 -1.03
C GLU A 64 1.11 -4.92 -1.66
N ILE A 65 0.15 -5.35 -2.46
CA ILE A 65 0.06 -6.70 -3.00
C ILE A 65 0.19 -6.65 -4.51
N SER A 66 1.19 -7.35 -5.08
CA SER A 66 1.32 -7.51 -6.53
C SER A 66 0.35 -8.56 -7.02
N THR A 67 -0.52 -8.18 -7.94
CA THR A 67 -1.52 -9.05 -8.55
C THR A 67 -1.26 -9.23 -10.05
N ASP A 68 -2.01 -10.10 -10.69
CA ASP A 68 -1.94 -10.35 -12.13
C ASP A 68 -2.43 -9.17 -12.99
N ARG A 69 -3.03 -8.13 -12.36
CA ARG A 69 -3.57 -6.95 -13.05
C ARG A 69 -3.14 -5.61 -12.46
N GLY A 70 -2.19 -5.59 -11.53
CA GLY A 70 -1.68 -4.37 -10.91
C GLY A 70 -1.41 -4.54 -9.43
N HIS A 71 -1.10 -3.45 -8.76
CA HIS A 71 -0.89 -3.43 -7.33
C HIS A 71 -2.17 -3.06 -6.59
N LEU A 72 -2.36 -3.70 -5.44
CA LEU A 72 -3.49 -3.49 -4.56
C LEU A 72 -3.01 -3.12 -3.17
N LEU A 73 -3.45 -2.00 -2.65
CA LEU A 73 -3.27 -1.62 -1.25
C LEU A 73 -4.37 -2.29 -0.42
N ALA A 74 -3.98 -2.89 0.69
CA ALA A 74 -4.91 -3.47 1.65
C ALA A 74 -4.67 -2.90 3.04
N TYR A 75 -5.77 -2.56 3.72
CA TYR A 75 -5.78 -1.92 5.02
C TYR A 75 -6.70 -2.65 5.98
N GLY A 76 -6.51 -2.46 7.29
CA GLY A 76 -7.38 -3.04 8.32
C GLY A 76 -7.14 -4.53 8.55
N LEU A 77 -6.00 -5.06 8.11
CA LEU A 77 -5.57 -6.41 8.42
C LEU A 77 -4.96 -6.50 9.82
N GLU A 78 -4.92 -7.71 10.38
CA GLU A 78 -4.31 -7.98 11.68
C GLU A 78 -2.96 -8.69 11.56
N ASP A 79 -2.79 -9.50 10.50
CA ASP A 79 -1.60 -10.32 10.24
C ASP A 79 -1.49 -10.70 8.75
N ASP A 80 -0.53 -11.57 8.41
CA ASP A 80 -0.31 -12.07 7.05
C ASP A 80 -1.20 -13.28 6.66
N SER A 81 -2.24 -13.63 7.41
CA SER A 81 -3.19 -14.72 7.09
C SER A 81 -4.05 -14.44 5.84
N TRP A 82 -3.99 -13.23 5.33
CA TRP A 82 -4.60 -12.86 4.06
C TRP A 82 -4.00 -13.65 2.89
N ASN A 83 -2.68 -13.95 2.90
CA ASN A 83 -2.00 -14.66 1.82
C ASN A 83 -2.15 -16.17 1.97
N THR A 84 -3.06 -16.76 1.22
CA THR A 84 -3.29 -18.20 1.15
C THR A 84 -2.70 -18.87 -0.08
N TRP A 85 -2.05 -18.11 -0.98
CA TRP A 85 -1.54 -18.61 -2.27
C TRP A 85 -0.12 -19.17 -2.18
N GLY A 86 0.61 -18.89 -1.07
CA GLY A 86 1.98 -19.36 -0.87
C GLY A 86 2.99 -18.80 -1.87
N ARG A 87 2.69 -17.65 -2.47
CA ARG A 87 3.55 -16.89 -3.38
C ARG A 87 3.27 -15.40 -3.20
N ASP A 88 4.19 -14.55 -3.64
CA ASP A 88 4.17 -13.12 -3.37
C ASP A 88 3.91 -12.26 -4.62
N THR A 89 3.71 -12.86 -5.79
CA THR A 89 3.48 -12.11 -7.03
C THR A 89 2.45 -12.80 -7.91
N TRP A 90 1.81 -12.00 -8.79
CA TRP A 90 0.83 -12.49 -9.75
C TRP A 90 -0.34 -13.22 -9.09
N LEU A 91 -0.77 -12.69 -7.93
CA LEU A 91 -1.97 -13.16 -7.24
C LEU A 91 -3.21 -12.77 -8.05
N PRO A 92 -4.26 -13.61 -8.09
CA PRO A 92 -5.49 -13.27 -8.80
C PRO A 92 -6.21 -12.11 -8.10
N LEU A 93 -6.30 -10.95 -8.76
CA LEU A 93 -6.75 -9.69 -8.17
C LEU A 93 -8.11 -9.81 -7.48
N GLU A 94 -9.10 -10.37 -8.17
CA GLU A 94 -10.47 -10.48 -7.65
C GLU A 94 -10.54 -11.38 -6.42
N ASP A 95 -9.78 -12.48 -6.41
CA ASP A 95 -9.72 -13.40 -5.27
C ASP A 95 -9.02 -12.73 -4.06
N VAL A 96 -7.99 -11.92 -4.32
CA VAL A 96 -7.32 -11.13 -3.27
C VAL A 96 -8.29 -10.11 -2.68
N ILE A 97 -9.02 -9.36 -3.50
CA ILE A 97 -10.03 -8.40 -3.04
C ILE A 97 -11.09 -9.12 -2.18
N ALA A 98 -11.62 -10.24 -2.66
CA ALA A 98 -12.60 -11.01 -1.91
C ALA A 98 -12.03 -11.48 -0.56
N ARG A 99 -10.81 -12.02 -0.55
CA ARG A 99 -10.14 -12.48 0.66
C ARG A 99 -9.92 -11.37 1.68
N ILE A 100 -9.41 -10.20 1.24
CA ILE A 100 -9.20 -9.05 2.12
C ILE A 100 -10.53 -8.57 2.70
N THR A 101 -11.56 -8.49 1.88
CA THR A 101 -12.92 -8.07 2.29
C THR A 101 -13.53 -9.05 3.30
N ASP A 102 -13.38 -10.36 3.09
CA ASP A 102 -13.84 -11.40 4.02
C ASP A 102 -13.16 -11.32 5.40
N LEU A 103 -11.92 -10.80 5.43
CA LEU A 103 -11.20 -10.52 6.69
C LEU A 103 -11.59 -9.18 7.33
N GLY A 104 -12.52 -8.44 6.72
CA GLY A 104 -12.93 -7.11 7.19
C GLY A 104 -12.01 -5.97 6.77
N GLY A 105 -11.03 -6.25 5.93
CA GLY A 105 -10.11 -5.26 5.37
C GLY A 105 -10.72 -4.43 4.23
N LEU A 106 -9.99 -3.40 3.83
CA LEU A 106 -10.34 -2.49 2.75
C LEU A 106 -9.29 -2.56 1.65
N CYS A 107 -9.73 -2.52 0.40
CA CYS A 107 -8.87 -2.56 -0.79
C CYS A 107 -8.89 -1.22 -1.53
N ALA A 108 -7.72 -0.79 -2.01
CA ALA A 108 -7.59 0.33 -2.93
C ALA A 108 -6.54 0.01 -4.01
N PRO A 109 -6.87 0.06 -5.30
CA PRO A 109 -5.88 -0.02 -6.36
C PRO A 109 -4.81 1.05 -6.21
N ALA A 110 -3.53 0.64 -6.25
CA ALA A 110 -2.37 1.52 -6.20
C ALA A 110 -2.05 2.04 -7.60
N HIS A 111 -1.69 3.33 -7.71
CA HIS A 111 -1.21 3.97 -8.96
C HIS A 111 -1.79 3.35 -10.24
N PRO A 112 -3.13 3.27 -10.41
CA PRO A 112 -3.78 2.43 -11.43
C PRO A 112 -3.44 2.81 -12.87
N TYR A 113 -3.00 4.04 -13.12
CA TYR A 113 -2.63 4.54 -14.45
C TYR A 113 -1.12 4.63 -14.66
N ARG A 114 -0.29 4.17 -13.71
CA ARG A 114 1.15 4.11 -13.93
C ARG A 114 1.49 3.12 -15.03
N GLU A 115 2.01 3.62 -16.16
CA GLU A 115 2.47 2.80 -17.27
C GLU A 115 3.86 2.22 -17.01
N PHE A 116 3.97 1.29 -16.07
CA PHE A 116 5.22 0.59 -15.81
C PHE A 116 5.01 -0.93 -15.77
N GLY A 117 5.53 -1.60 -16.78
CA GLY A 117 5.46 -3.07 -16.88
C GLY A 117 4.04 -3.59 -17.13
N VAL A 118 3.77 -4.79 -16.60
CA VAL A 118 2.48 -5.49 -16.78
C VAL A 118 1.50 -5.24 -15.64
N CYS A 119 1.77 -4.25 -14.78
CA CYS A 119 1.10 -4.06 -13.50
C CYS A 119 0.23 -2.80 -13.44
N SER A 120 -0.40 -2.41 -14.55
CA SER A 120 -1.32 -1.28 -14.58
C SER A 120 -2.74 -1.74 -14.83
N LEU A 121 -3.67 -1.30 -13.98
CA LEU A 121 -5.11 -1.58 -14.14
C LEU A 121 -5.72 -0.82 -15.29
N LEU A 122 -5.28 0.43 -15.50
CA LEU A 122 -5.86 1.34 -16.47
C LEU A 122 -7.40 1.36 -16.33
N ASP A 123 -8.12 1.40 -17.44
CA ASP A 123 -9.58 1.41 -17.45
C ASP A 123 -10.21 0.13 -16.87
N GLY A 124 -9.45 -0.94 -16.68
CA GLY A 124 -9.90 -2.12 -15.95
C GLY A 124 -10.30 -1.83 -14.50
N LEU A 125 -9.83 -0.69 -13.95
CA LEU A 125 -10.27 -0.16 -12.66
C LEU A 125 -11.79 0.00 -12.56
N LEU A 126 -12.45 0.42 -13.65
CA LEU A 126 -13.89 0.70 -13.67
C LEU A 126 -14.76 -0.56 -13.55
N GLU A 127 -14.18 -1.73 -13.77
CA GLU A 127 -14.87 -3.03 -13.69
C GLU A 127 -14.74 -3.69 -12.32
N LEU A 128 -13.82 -3.18 -11.46
CA LEU A 128 -13.55 -3.79 -10.15
C LEU A 128 -14.73 -3.62 -9.19
N GLN A 129 -14.97 -4.68 -8.44
CA GLN A 129 -15.93 -4.69 -7.33
C GLN A 129 -15.18 -4.88 -6.01
N GLY A 130 -15.78 -4.43 -4.90
CA GLY A 130 -15.20 -4.64 -3.56
C GLY A 130 -14.04 -3.72 -3.18
N ILE A 131 -13.79 -2.67 -3.96
CA ILE A 131 -12.81 -1.63 -3.62
C ILE A 131 -13.46 -0.51 -2.79
N ALA A 132 -12.73 0.01 -1.83
CA ALA A 132 -13.18 1.07 -0.93
C ALA A 132 -12.74 2.48 -1.38
N ALA A 133 -11.62 2.55 -2.10
CA ALA A 133 -11.01 3.78 -2.59
C ALA A 133 -10.12 3.48 -3.80
N VAL A 134 -9.54 4.52 -4.37
CA VAL A 134 -8.55 4.44 -5.46
C VAL A 134 -7.44 5.44 -5.14
N GLU A 135 -6.20 5.07 -5.34
CA GLU A 135 -5.09 6.02 -5.27
C GLU A 135 -5.11 6.91 -6.52
N THR A 136 -5.31 8.20 -6.32
CA THR A 136 -5.37 9.20 -7.41
C THR A 136 -4.10 10.02 -7.55
N HIS A 137 -3.22 9.98 -6.54
CA HIS A 137 -1.94 10.68 -6.56
C HIS A 137 -0.86 9.84 -5.89
N ASN A 138 0.20 9.54 -6.62
CA ASN A 138 1.35 8.80 -6.13
C ASN A 138 2.64 9.55 -6.45
N GLY A 139 3.50 9.74 -5.44
CA GLY A 139 4.74 10.49 -5.57
C GLY A 139 5.80 9.85 -6.48
N GLY A 140 5.63 8.57 -6.83
CA GLY A 140 6.48 7.84 -7.76
C GLY A 140 5.97 7.83 -9.22
N ASN A 141 4.80 8.43 -9.47
CA ASN A 141 4.23 8.57 -10.80
C ASN A 141 4.85 9.73 -11.57
N ALA A 142 4.77 9.69 -12.91
CA ALA A 142 4.85 10.91 -13.71
C ALA A 142 3.62 11.79 -13.45
N ASP A 143 3.75 13.11 -13.66
CA ASP A 143 2.62 14.02 -13.43
C ASP A 143 1.39 13.64 -14.28
N SER A 144 1.62 13.18 -15.52
CA SER A 144 0.57 12.70 -16.42
C SER A 144 -0.25 11.54 -15.84
N ASP A 145 0.37 10.66 -15.08
CA ASP A 145 -0.29 9.46 -14.51
C ASP A 145 -1.17 9.83 -13.30
N ASN A 146 -0.94 11.01 -12.73
CA ASN A 146 -1.72 11.55 -11.62
C ASN A 146 -2.88 12.47 -12.08
N GLU A 147 -2.96 12.79 -13.37
CA GLU A 147 -3.98 13.69 -13.94
C GLU A 147 -5.15 12.94 -14.62
N LEU A 148 -5.14 11.61 -14.63
CA LEU A 148 -6.14 10.75 -15.29
C LEU A 148 -7.33 10.43 -14.40
#